data_5363d7f67e786a47b8365667ce2507a7
#
_entry.id   5363d7f67e786a47b8365667ce2507a7
#
_cell.length_a   1.000
_cell.length_b   1.000
_cell.length_c   1.000
_cell.angle_alpha   90.00
_cell.angle_beta   90.00
_cell.angle_gamma   90.00
#
_symmetry.space_group_name_H-M   'P 1'
#
loop_
_entity.id
_entity.type
_entity.pdbx_description
1 polymer ?
#
loop_
_entity_poly.entity_id
_entity_poly.type
_entity_poly.pdbx_seq_one_letter_code
_entity_poly.pdbx_strand_id
1 'polypeptide(L)'
;NLTGAVFNNSKLNNADLHGAQLNDSLAYATDFEGADLRDVDFTGALLMESTFTNALIEGADFTDAVISRIQQKELCSMASGTNSKTEEDTIYSLGC
;
A
#
# COMPACT_ATOMS: atom_id res chain seq x y z
N ASN A 1 -13.62 6.43 -0.89
CA ASN A 1 -13.19 6.22 0.48
C ASN A 1 -13.43 4.78 0.89
N LEU A 2 -12.34 4.03 1.08
CA LEU A 2 -12.38 2.61 1.42
C LEU A 2 -11.81 2.36 2.81
N THR A 3 -11.86 3.36 3.69
CA THR A 3 -11.38 3.25 5.06
C THR A 3 -12.06 2.06 5.75
N GLY A 4 -11.25 1.15 6.30
CA GLY A 4 -11.75 -0.02 7.00
C GLY A 4 -12.31 -1.12 6.10
N ALA A 5 -12.22 -0.98 4.78
CA ALA A 5 -12.73 -1.99 3.86
C ALA A 5 -11.99 -3.32 4.01
N VAL A 6 -12.67 -4.42 3.70
CA VAL A 6 -12.10 -5.77 3.81
C VAL A 6 -11.86 -6.35 2.43
N PHE A 7 -10.58 -6.62 2.13
CA PHE A 7 -10.16 -7.16 0.84
C PHE A 7 -9.40 -8.49 0.99
N ASN A 8 -9.57 -9.18 2.11
CA ASN A 8 -8.81 -10.41 2.35
C ASN A 8 -8.98 -11.40 1.19
N ASN A 9 -7.84 -11.89 0.68
CA ASN A 9 -7.80 -12.86 -0.42
C ASN A 9 -8.42 -12.36 -1.72
N SER A 10 -8.53 -11.04 -1.88
CA SER A 10 -9.09 -10.45 -3.10
C SER A 10 -8.03 -10.32 -4.19
N LYS A 11 -8.49 -10.24 -5.43
CA LYS A 11 -7.62 -9.99 -6.57
C LYS A 11 -7.89 -8.57 -7.06
N LEU A 12 -6.94 -7.70 -6.80
CA LEU A 12 -7.00 -6.30 -7.23
C LEU A 12 -5.88 -6.01 -8.23
N ASN A 13 -5.43 -7.06 -8.93
CA ASN A 13 -4.36 -6.90 -9.92
C ASN A 13 -4.83 -5.95 -11.02
N ASN A 14 -3.92 -5.05 -11.38
CA ASN A 14 -4.14 -4.00 -12.38
C ASN A 14 -5.26 -3.01 -12.02
N ALA A 15 -5.71 -2.99 -10.76
CA ALA A 15 -6.75 -2.04 -10.34
C ALA A 15 -6.19 -0.63 -10.30
N ASP A 16 -7.05 0.34 -10.61
CA ASP A 16 -6.70 1.74 -10.48
C ASP A 16 -7.23 2.25 -9.13
N LEU A 17 -6.33 2.37 -8.18
CA LEU A 17 -6.65 2.82 -6.82
C LEU A 17 -5.94 4.14 -6.50
N HIS A 18 -5.46 4.84 -7.53
CA HIS A 18 -4.71 6.08 -7.36
C HIS A 18 -5.46 7.05 -6.44
N GLY A 19 -4.80 7.47 -5.38
CA GLY A 19 -5.36 8.44 -4.43
C GLY A 19 -6.42 7.88 -3.49
N ALA A 20 -6.67 6.57 -3.51
CA ALA A 20 -7.70 5.97 -2.67
C ALA A 20 -7.32 6.04 -1.19
N GLN A 21 -8.34 6.12 -0.34
CA GLN A 21 -8.17 6.03 1.10
C GLN A 21 -8.43 4.59 1.53
N LEU A 22 -7.36 3.88 1.86
CA LEU A 22 -7.41 2.48 2.29
C LEU A 22 -6.85 2.34 3.71
N ASN A 23 -6.85 3.43 4.46
CA ASN A 23 -6.38 3.39 5.84
C ASN A 23 -7.24 2.44 6.66
N ASP A 24 -6.59 1.69 7.54
CA ASP A 24 -7.21 0.70 8.41
C ASP A 24 -7.93 -0.43 7.67
N SER A 25 -7.65 -0.61 6.37
CA SER A 25 -8.26 -1.70 5.61
C SER A 25 -7.63 -3.04 5.98
N LEU A 26 -8.38 -4.11 5.73
CA LEU A 26 -7.91 -5.47 5.92
C LEU A 26 -7.66 -6.07 4.54
N ALA A 27 -6.39 -6.21 4.19
CA ALA A 27 -5.99 -6.67 2.86
C ALA A 27 -4.98 -7.82 2.97
N TYR A 28 -5.28 -8.79 3.82
CA TYR A 28 -4.45 -9.98 3.99
C TYR A 28 -4.49 -10.83 2.72
N ALA A 29 -3.32 -11.22 2.23
CA ALA A 29 -3.20 -12.09 1.05
C ALA A 29 -3.93 -11.53 -0.18
N THR A 30 -3.94 -10.22 -0.31
CA THR A 30 -4.55 -9.55 -1.46
C THR A 30 -3.52 -9.39 -2.56
N ASP A 31 -3.93 -9.62 -3.81
CA ASP A 31 -3.06 -9.47 -4.96
C ASP A 31 -3.19 -8.08 -5.55
N PHE A 32 -2.15 -7.26 -5.40
CA PHE A 32 -2.08 -5.92 -5.98
C PHE A 32 -1.13 -5.86 -7.17
N GLU A 33 -0.84 -7.01 -7.81
CA GLU A 33 0.09 -7.02 -8.93
C GLU A 33 -0.35 -6.04 -10.02
N GLY A 34 0.58 -5.16 -10.43
CA GLY A 34 0.30 -4.19 -11.49
C GLY A 34 -0.68 -3.08 -11.12
N ALA A 35 -1.15 -3.03 -9.87
CA ALA A 35 -2.12 -2.03 -9.46
C ALA A 35 -1.48 -0.64 -9.39
N ASP A 36 -2.29 0.37 -9.67
CA ASP A 36 -1.87 1.76 -9.47
C ASP A 36 -2.24 2.17 -8.05
N LEU A 37 -1.24 2.17 -7.17
CA LEU A 37 -1.39 2.52 -5.76
C LEU A 37 -0.73 3.86 -5.46
N ARG A 38 -0.48 4.67 -6.50
CA ARG A 38 0.13 5.97 -6.28
C ARG A 38 -0.77 6.82 -5.40
N ASP A 39 -0.14 7.48 -4.43
CA ASP A 39 -0.83 8.41 -3.54
C ASP A 39 -1.94 7.77 -2.71
N VAL A 40 -1.88 6.46 -2.49
CA VAL A 40 -2.84 5.73 -1.65
C VAL A 40 -2.47 5.91 -0.18
N ASP A 41 -3.48 6.03 0.67
CA ASP A 41 -3.28 6.05 2.11
C ASP A 41 -3.54 4.65 2.68
N PHE A 42 -2.46 3.95 3.06
CA PHE A 42 -2.51 2.63 3.69
C PHE A 42 -2.21 2.72 5.19
N THR A 43 -2.35 3.90 5.80
CA THR A 43 -2.06 4.05 7.23
C THR A 43 -2.83 3.01 8.04
N GLY A 44 -2.12 2.23 8.84
CA GLY A 44 -2.72 1.22 9.71
C GLY A 44 -3.32 0.02 9.00
N ALA A 45 -3.14 -0.11 7.69
CA ALA A 45 -3.71 -1.23 6.93
C ALA A 45 -2.99 -2.54 7.25
N LEU A 46 -3.73 -3.65 7.24
CA LEU A 46 -3.17 -4.98 7.42
C LEU A 46 -2.89 -5.56 6.04
N LEU A 47 -1.61 -5.62 5.66
CA LEU A 47 -1.19 -6.00 4.31
C LEU A 47 -0.36 -7.28 4.27
N MET A 48 -0.32 -8.04 5.38
CA MET A 48 0.47 -9.27 5.43
C MET A 48 0.09 -10.22 4.29
N GLU A 49 1.09 -10.86 3.71
CA GLU A 49 0.95 -11.84 2.62
C GLU A 49 0.41 -11.26 1.31
N SER A 50 0.15 -9.96 1.25
CA SER A 50 -0.27 -9.33 -0.01
C SER A 50 0.93 -9.17 -0.94
N THR A 51 0.68 -9.18 -2.25
CA THR A 51 1.72 -9.07 -3.26
C THR A 51 1.60 -7.73 -3.99
N PHE A 52 2.75 -7.12 -4.30
CA PHE A 52 2.83 -5.79 -4.92
C PHE A 52 3.69 -5.79 -6.17
N THR A 53 3.88 -6.95 -6.79
CA THR A 53 4.74 -7.08 -7.97
C THR A 53 4.28 -6.10 -9.06
N ASN A 54 5.20 -5.29 -9.56
CA ASN A 54 4.92 -4.30 -10.62
C ASN A 54 3.85 -3.27 -10.26
N ALA A 55 3.51 -3.13 -8.98
CA ALA A 55 2.59 -2.07 -8.55
C ALA A 55 3.31 -0.73 -8.58
N LEU A 56 2.53 0.34 -8.80
CA LEU A 56 3.05 1.70 -8.72
C LEU A 56 2.71 2.23 -7.33
N ILE A 57 3.72 2.57 -6.54
CA ILE A 57 3.49 3.00 -5.15
C ILE A 57 4.03 4.39 -4.83
N GLU A 58 4.38 5.17 -5.84
CA GLU A 58 4.88 6.54 -5.62
C GLU A 58 3.88 7.35 -4.80
N GLY A 59 4.33 7.89 -3.67
CA GLY A 59 3.48 8.70 -2.80
C GLY A 59 2.54 7.88 -1.90
N ALA A 60 2.58 6.55 -1.94
CA ALA A 60 1.75 5.76 -1.03
C ALA A 60 2.25 5.92 0.41
N ASP A 61 1.33 5.99 1.36
CA ASP A 61 1.65 6.14 2.78
C ASP A 61 1.38 4.82 3.51
N PHE A 62 2.45 4.18 3.99
CA PHE A 62 2.40 2.90 4.69
C PHE A 62 2.60 3.06 6.20
N THR A 63 2.39 4.25 6.75
CA THR A 63 2.58 4.50 8.18
C THR A 63 1.76 3.50 8.99
N ASP A 64 2.42 2.80 9.92
CA ASP A 64 1.79 1.82 10.81
C ASP A 64 1.10 0.67 10.06
N ALA A 65 1.33 0.51 8.77
CA ALA A 65 0.81 -0.65 8.04
C ALA A 65 1.53 -1.91 8.53
N VAL A 66 0.79 -3.02 8.61
CA VAL A 66 1.36 -4.28 9.06
C VAL A 66 1.82 -5.06 7.83
N ILE A 67 3.15 -5.19 7.69
CA ILE A 67 3.79 -5.90 6.60
C ILE A 67 4.91 -6.77 7.16
N SER A 68 5.30 -7.79 6.40
CA SER A 68 6.46 -8.60 6.77
C SER A 68 7.75 -7.87 6.38
N ARG A 69 8.88 -8.36 6.90
CA ARG A 69 10.19 -7.81 6.53
C ARG A 69 10.46 -7.98 5.04
N ILE A 70 10.03 -9.11 4.46
CA ILE A 70 10.23 -9.37 3.04
C ILE A 70 9.43 -8.38 2.19
N GLN A 71 8.17 -8.14 2.57
CA GLN A 71 7.34 -7.15 1.90
C GLN A 71 7.95 -5.76 2.02
N GLN A 72 8.41 -5.38 3.21
CA GLN A 72 9.05 -4.09 3.43
C GLN A 72 10.24 -3.90 2.49
N LYS A 73 11.09 -4.93 2.39
CA LYS A 73 12.28 -4.85 1.55
C LYS A 73 11.90 -4.65 0.08
N GLU A 74 10.90 -5.39 -0.38
CA GLU A 74 10.43 -5.25 -1.76
C GLU A 74 9.85 -3.85 -2.01
N LEU A 75 8.99 -3.39 -1.11
CA LEU A 75 8.36 -2.08 -1.25
C LEU A 75 9.40 -0.95 -1.17
N CYS A 76 10.39 -1.09 -0.31
CA CYS A 76 11.46 -0.09 -0.21
C CYS A 76 12.23 0.06 -1.52
N SER A 77 12.37 -1.02 -2.29
CA SER A 77 13.08 -0.96 -3.57
C SER A 77 12.30 -0.17 -4.62
N MET A 78 11.00 0.02 -4.42
CA MET A 78 10.12 0.71 -5.37
C MET A 78 9.66 2.07 -4.84
N ALA A 79 9.93 2.39 -3.58
CA ALA A 79 9.33 3.54 -2.91
C ALA A 79 9.93 4.86 -3.39
N SER A 80 9.06 5.85 -3.57
CA SER A 80 9.46 7.23 -3.89
C SER A 80 8.28 8.15 -3.61
N GLY A 81 8.55 9.43 -3.55
CA GLY A 81 7.52 10.45 -3.48
C GLY A 81 6.91 10.66 -2.10
N THR A 82 5.95 11.54 -2.08
CA THR A 82 5.28 12.00 -0.84
C THR A 82 3.77 11.94 -1.04
N ASN A 83 3.05 11.46 -0.04
CA ASN A 83 1.59 11.40 -0.12
C ASN A 83 1.01 12.82 -0.12
N SER A 84 0.11 13.10 -1.04
CA SER A 84 -0.43 14.44 -1.22
C SER A 84 -1.38 14.86 -0.10
N LYS A 85 -1.96 13.89 0.63
CA LYS A 85 -2.92 14.17 1.71
C LYS A 85 -2.28 14.11 3.07
N THR A 86 -1.51 13.05 3.34
CA THR A 86 -0.87 12.87 4.65
C THR A 86 0.46 13.60 4.75
N GLU A 87 1.06 13.97 3.61
CA GLU A 87 2.34 14.64 3.52
C GLU A 87 3.51 13.78 4.01
N GLU A 88 3.28 12.46 4.12
CA GLU A 88 4.32 11.52 4.55
C GLU A 88 5.08 10.98 3.35
N ASP A 89 6.40 10.87 3.49
CA ASP A 89 7.24 10.27 2.44
C ASP A 89 7.03 8.76 2.42
N THR A 90 6.87 8.18 1.24
CA THR A 90 6.69 6.74 1.10
C THR A 90 7.83 5.96 1.75
N ILE A 91 9.06 6.38 1.47
CA ILE A 91 10.26 5.74 2.03
C ILE A 91 10.23 5.76 3.56
N TYR A 92 9.92 6.91 4.13
CA TYR A 92 9.89 7.06 5.57
C TYR A 92 8.76 6.24 6.20
N SER A 93 7.60 6.23 5.55
CA SER A 93 6.44 5.49 6.07
C SER A 93 6.68 3.99 6.12
N LEU A 94 7.53 3.47 5.22
CA LEU A 94 7.89 2.06 5.18
C LEU A 94 9.01 1.70 6.16
N GLY A 95 9.68 2.69 6.71
CA GLY A 95 10.81 2.44 7.60
C GLY A 95 12.08 2.03 6.85
N CYS A 96 12.20 2.41 5.60
CA CYS A 96 13.40 2.15 4.81
C CYS A 96 14.61 2.96 5.38
#